data_9c6ba5661e8335f9b71b2f2234ea1c79
#
_entry.id   9c6ba5661e8335f9b71b2f2234ea1c79
#
_cell.length_a   1.000
_cell.length_b   1.000
_cell.length_c   1.000
_cell.angle_alpha   90.00
_cell.angle_beta   90.00
_cell.angle_gamma   90.00
#
_symmetry.space_group_name_H-M   'P 1'
#
loop_
_entity.id
_entity.type
_entity.pdbx_description
1 polymer ?
#
loop_
_entity_poly.entity_id
_entity_poly.type
_entity_poly.pdbx_seq_one_letter_code
_entity_poly.pdbx_strand_id
1 'polypeptide(L)'
;MNEWNLDALYTSFQDKKFQEDLNTLKDLNKNYSTYRNEKTEAALHKIIETKIEIEKRVERLHFFIQLSLSAHTDDAEAARYLDQLNNITASMVGEDIKNNAYIAEFDLDSCQDPFIKEHAYILHEIKNKQKYVLDEKEESIIAHMKNTGSYAWMKHKDAVVSSIKVNIDGYDYPLTEVLNMAHSPDKQTRMKAYFAELDAYKPYEETIATCLSGIKGEVLYTSKLRGYESPLEESCIKSRLKMETLNTLLSVMKKNMPEIREYLKIKADYLGYQNGLPWFELYAPVVEDDEDYSFE
;
A
#
# COMPACT_ATOMS: atom_id res chain seq x y z
N MET A 1 -16.55 14.30 -17.80
CA MET A 1 -16.00 13.46 -16.72
C MET A 1 -15.06 14.34 -15.92
N ASN A 2 -15.28 14.53 -14.64
CA ASN A 2 -14.38 15.36 -13.83
C ASN A 2 -13.12 14.55 -13.55
N GLU A 3 -12.00 14.95 -14.10
CA GLU A 3 -10.69 14.34 -13.85
C GLU A 3 -10.00 15.04 -12.68
N TRP A 4 -9.27 14.26 -11.86
CA TRP A 4 -8.47 14.82 -10.79
C TRP A 4 -7.28 15.58 -11.38
N ASN A 5 -7.08 16.81 -10.90
CA ASN A 5 -5.93 17.62 -11.28
C ASN A 5 -4.73 17.26 -10.39
N LEU A 6 -3.64 16.81 -10.99
CA LEU A 6 -2.39 16.48 -10.33
C LEU A 6 -1.34 17.60 -10.39
N ASP A 7 -1.66 18.78 -10.92
CA ASP A 7 -0.73 19.90 -11.12
C ASP A 7 -0.07 20.39 -9.81
N ALA A 8 -0.71 20.12 -8.66
CA ALA A 8 -0.11 20.38 -7.35
C ALA A 8 1.16 19.56 -7.10
N LEU A 9 1.28 18.39 -7.73
CA LEU A 9 2.48 17.55 -7.73
C LEU A 9 3.38 17.93 -8.91
N TYR A 10 2.94 17.62 -10.12
CA TYR A 10 3.61 17.93 -11.40
C TYR A 10 2.58 18.04 -12.52
N THR A 11 2.88 18.81 -13.56
CA THR A 11 2.00 19.00 -14.72
C THR A 11 2.10 17.88 -15.75
N SER A 12 3.23 17.18 -15.81
CA SER A 12 3.48 16.02 -16.70
C SER A 12 4.78 15.33 -16.31
N PHE A 13 5.09 14.18 -16.94
CA PHE A 13 6.40 13.53 -16.83
C PHE A 13 7.54 14.35 -17.47
N GLN A 14 7.24 15.28 -18.36
CA GLN A 14 8.18 16.23 -18.97
C GLN A 14 8.33 17.52 -18.15
N ASP A 15 7.57 17.69 -17.09
CA ASP A 15 7.70 18.83 -16.17
C ASP A 15 9.15 18.93 -15.67
N LYS A 16 9.71 20.14 -15.77
CA LYS A 16 11.09 20.41 -15.36
C LYS A 16 11.32 20.01 -13.90
N LYS A 17 10.34 20.29 -13.02
CA LYS A 17 10.40 19.94 -11.60
C LYS A 17 10.40 18.42 -11.38
N PHE A 18 9.61 17.64 -12.17
CA PHE A 18 9.62 16.19 -12.11
C PHE A 18 11.00 15.62 -12.44
N GLN A 19 11.60 16.11 -13.53
CA GLN A 19 12.93 15.67 -13.97
C GLN A 19 14.04 16.11 -13.00
N GLU A 20 13.94 17.32 -12.44
CA GLU A 20 14.87 17.83 -11.42
C GLU A 20 14.78 17.00 -10.13
N ASP A 21 13.58 16.71 -9.62
CA ASP A 21 13.39 15.88 -8.41
C ASP A 21 13.96 14.47 -8.61
N LEU A 22 13.73 13.86 -9.80
CA LEU A 22 14.25 12.53 -10.12
C LEU A 22 15.79 12.49 -10.18
N ASN A 23 16.43 13.56 -10.74
CA ASN A 23 17.88 13.66 -10.80
C ASN A 23 18.48 13.99 -9.43
N THR A 24 17.83 14.88 -8.67
CA THR A 24 18.29 15.28 -7.33
C THR A 24 18.34 14.08 -6.37
N LEU A 25 17.40 13.12 -6.48
CA LEU A 25 17.47 11.90 -5.68
C LEU A 25 18.78 11.14 -5.83
N LYS A 26 19.33 11.06 -7.05
CA LYS A 26 20.61 10.38 -7.32
C LYS A 26 21.79 11.10 -6.65
N ASP A 27 21.76 12.44 -6.62
CA ASP A 27 22.82 13.24 -6.03
C ASP A 27 22.73 13.27 -4.51
N LEU A 28 21.51 13.32 -3.94
CA LEU A 28 21.31 13.22 -2.48
C LEU A 28 21.86 11.89 -1.96
N ASN A 29 21.66 10.79 -2.66
CA ASN A 29 22.20 9.49 -2.26
C ASN A 29 23.74 9.48 -2.17
N LYS A 30 24.44 10.17 -3.08
CA LYS A 30 25.91 10.28 -3.05
C LYS A 30 26.41 11.08 -1.83
N ASN A 31 25.70 12.15 -1.47
CA ASN A 31 26.10 13.03 -0.36
C ASN A 31 25.74 12.46 1.01
N TYR A 32 24.74 11.59 1.06
CA TYR A 32 24.17 11.02 2.28
C TYR A 32 25.21 10.25 3.12
N SER A 33 26.23 9.64 2.50
CA SER A 33 27.29 8.92 3.19
C SER A 33 28.31 9.81 3.89
N THR A 34 28.48 11.05 3.44
CA THR A 34 29.57 11.94 3.89
C THR A 34 29.37 12.45 5.32
N TYR A 35 28.13 12.57 5.78
CA TYR A 35 27.81 13.13 7.08
C TYR A 35 28.15 12.19 8.27
N ARG A 36 28.29 10.87 8.03
CA ARG A 36 28.65 9.89 9.08
C ARG A 36 30.11 9.96 9.54
N ASN A 37 30.95 10.76 8.90
CA ASN A 37 32.37 10.87 9.25
C ASN A 37 32.61 11.49 10.63
N GLU A 38 31.62 12.22 11.16
CA GLU A 38 31.70 12.86 12.49
C GLU A 38 30.53 12.38 13.36
N LYS A 39 30.76 12.11 14.63
CA LYS A 39 29.71 11.71 15.58
C LYS A 39 29.26 12.95 16.40
N THR A 40 28.57 13.87 15.71
CA THR A 40 28.10 15.15 16.28
C THR A 40 26.59 15.32 16.05
N GLU A 41 25.92 16.13 16.88
CA GLU A 41 24.51 16.50 16.65
C GLU A 41 24.33 17.22 15.31
N ALA A 42 25.29 18.01 14.87
CA ALA A 42 25.24 18.70 13.59
C ALA A 42 25.26 17.72 12.40
N ALA A 43 26.07 16.66 12.48
CA ALA A 43 26.09 15.59 11.49
C ALA A 43 24.77 14.79 11.51
N LEU A 44 24.26 14.47 12.70
CA LEU A 44 22.97 13.84 12.88
C LEU A 44 21.82 14.67 12.27
N HIS A 45 21.81 15.98 12.53
CA HIS A 45 20.86 16.93 11.95
C HIS A 45 20.87 16.84 10.41
N LYS A 46 22.05 16.90 9.79
CA LYS A 46 22.21 16.83 8.34
C LYS A 46 21.73 15.50 7.75
N ILE A 47 21.94 14.39 8.44
CA ILE A 47 21.43 13.08 8.02
C ILE A 47 19.91 13.07 8.04
N ILE A 48 19.28 13.57 9.12
CA ILE A 48 17.83 13.63 9.25
C ILE A 48 17.23 14.56 8.18
N GLU A 49 17.78 15.75 8.01
CA GLU A 49 17.34 16.72 7.00
C GLU A 49 17.40 16.10 5.58
N THR A 50 18.52 15.43 5.24
CA THR A 50 18.68 14.77 3.94
C THR A 50 17.71 13.60 3.77
N LYS A 51 17.47 12.81 4.81
CA LYS A 51 16.48 11.72 4.80
C LYS A 51 15.08 12.26 4.50
N ILE A 52 14.66 13.30 5.17
CA ILE A 52 13.37 13.96 4.96
C ILE A 52 13.26 14.48 3.52
N GLU A 53 14.31 15.08 2.99
CA GLU A 53 14.33 15.57 1.62
C GLU A 53 14.24 14.45 0.58
N ILE A 54 14.88 13.31 0.82
CA ILE A 54 14.76 12.10 -0.01
C ILE A 54 13.32 11.59 0.04
N GLU A 55 12.76 11.39 1.23
CA GLU A 55 11.41 10.86 1.42
C GLU A 55 10.34 11.74 0.75
N LYS A 56 10.41 13.07 0.94
CA LYS A 56 9.48 14.01 0.30
C LYS A 56 9.50 13.92 -1.23
N ARG A 57 10.68 13.76 -1.84
CA ARG A 57 10.78 13.62 -3.30
C ARG A 57 10.31 12.27 -3.79
N VAL A 58 10.70 11.20 -3.09
CA VAL A 58 10.24 9.85 -3.42
C VAL A 58 8.72 9.77 -3.36
N GLU A 59 8.09 10.28 -2.29
CA GLU A 59 6.64 10.28 -2.14
C GLU A 59 5.96 11.10 -3.24
N ARG A 60 6.43 12.31 -3.52
CA ARG A 60 5.84 13.17 -4.57
C ARG A 60 5.90 12.52 -5.94
N LEU A 61 7.06 11.97 -6.33
CA LEU A 61 7.24 11.25 -7.58
C LEU A 61 6.36 10.00 -7.63
N HIS A 62 6.37 9.21 -6.55
CA HIS A 62 5.61 7.98 -6.46
C HIS A 62 4.10 8.24 -6.59
N PHE A 63 3.55 9.20 -5.84
CA PHE A 63 2.12 9.52 -5.91
C PHE A 63 1.71 10.04 -7.28
N PHE A 64 2.50 10.90 -7.92
CA PHE A 64 2.20 11.35 -9.27
C PHE A 64 2.15 10.19 -10.27
N ILE A 65 3.16 9.32 -10.24
CA ILE A 65 3.23 8.14 -11.11
C ILE A 65 2.07 7.18 -10.84
N GLN A 66 1.79 6.87 -9.57
CA GLN A 66 0.74 5.93 -9.19
C GLN A 66 -0.66 6.44 -9.51
N LEU A 67 -0.94 7.71 -9.28
CA LEU A 67 -2.24 8.31 -9.61
C LEU A 67 -2.44 8.36 -11.13
N SER A 68 -1.39 8.63 -11.92
CA SER A 68 -1.44 8.53 -13.38
C SER A 68 -1.75 7.11 -13.84
N LEU A 69 -1.07 6.10 -13.27
CA LEU A 69 -1.36 4.68 -13.55
C LEU A 69 -2.77 4.25 -13.13
N SER A 70 -3.30 4.82 -12.03
CA SER A 70 -4.65 4.49 -11.56
C SER A 70 -5.73 5.04 -12.50
N ALA A 71 -5.45 6.17 -13.15
CA ALA A 71 -6.35 6.74 -14.16
C ALA A 71 -6.21 6.03 -15.52
N HIS A 72 -4.99 5.65 -15.89
CA HIS A 72 -4.64 5.03 -17.16
C HIS A 72 -3.74 3.82 -16.93
N THR A 73 -4.34 2.64 -16.70
CA THR A 73 -3.62 1.40 -16.33
C THR A 73 -2.69 0.87 -17.42
N ASP A 74 -2.82 1.34 -18.66
CA ASP A 74 -2.01 1.02 -19.83
C ASP A 74 -0.95 2.07 -20.15
N ASP A 75 -0.77 3.09 -19.29
CA ASP A 75 0.26 4.12 -19.48
C ASP A 75 1.67 3.54 -19.34
N ALA A 76 2.29 3.23 -20.49
CA ALA A 76 3.63 2.68 -20.56
C ALA A 76 4.71 3.67 -20.08
N GLU A 77 4.48 4.99 -20.19
CA GLU A 77 5.43 6.01 -19.73
C GLU A 77 5.42 6.05 -18.18
N ALA A 78 4.26 6.08 -17.56
CA ALA A 78 4.12 6.01 -16.11
C ALA A 78 4.73 4.72 -15.54
N ALA A 79 4.47 3.56 -16.17
CA ALA A 79 5.05 2.28 -15.77
C ALA A 79 6.60 2.30 -15.83
N ARG A 80 7.17 2.89 -16.86
CA ARG A 80 8.63 3.06 -17.01
C ARG A 80 9.22 3.94 -15.91
N TYR A 81 8.55 5.04 -15.55
CA TYR A 81 9.02 5.91 -14.46
C TYR A 81 8.88 5.25 -13.09
N LEU A 82 7.85 4.42 -12.88
CA LEU A 82 7.72 3.62 -11.66
C LEU A 82 8.90 2.66 -11.50
N ASP A 83 9.22 1.92 -12.56
CA ASP A 83 10.36 1.00 -12.56
C ASP A 83 11.70 1.75 -12.32
N GLN A 84 11.85 2.94 -12.92
CA GLN A 84 13.03 3.78 -12.70
C GLN A 84 13.13 4.26 -11.25
N LEU A 85 12.03 4.73 -10.65
CA LEU A 85 11.99 5.18 -9.27
C LEU A 85 12.30 4.01 -8.31
N ASN A 86 11.72 2.85 -8.54
CA ASN A 86 11.98 1.64 -7.75
C ASN A 86 13.46 1.23 -7.80
N ASN A 87 14.11 1.34 -8.95
CA ASN A 87 15.55 1.05 -9.06
C ASN A 87 16.40 2.09 -8.32
N ILE A 88 16.05 3.38 -8.38
CA ILE A 88 16.75 4.43 -7.63
C ILE A 88 16.62 4.17 -6.13
N THR A 89 15.41 3.94 -5.62
CA THR A 89 15.16 3.69 -4.18
C THR A 89 15.85 2.41 -3.71
N ALA A 90 15.83 1.34 -4.50
CA ALA A 90 16.57 0.12 -4.19
C ALA A 90 18.08 0.35 -4.07
N SER A 91 18.65 1.23 -4.91
CA SER A 91 20.08 1.59 -4.82
C SER A 91 20.45 2.41 -3.57
N MET A 92 19.46 3.03 -2.91
CA MET A 92 19.65 3.83 -1.69
C MET A 92 19.67 2.99 -0.40
N VAL A 93 19.14 1.76 -0.46
CA VAL A 93 18.92 0.92 0.73
C VAL A 93 20.18 0.73 1.57
N GLY A 94 21.33 0.48 0.94
CA GLY A 94 22.59 0.28 1.66
C GLY A 94 23.03 1.51 2.48
N GLU A 95 22.89 2.70 1.91
CA GLU A 95 23.22 3.94 2.62
C GLU A 95 22.18 4.27 3.69
N ASP A 96 20.90 3.99 3.45
CA ASP A 96 19.85 4.18 4.45
C ASP A 96 20.05 3.27 5.67
N ILE A 97 20.45 2.02 5.47
CA ILE A 97 20.79 1.09 6.56
C ILE A 97 21.92 1.65 7.42
N LYS A 98 23.01 2.12 6.78
CA LYS A 98 24.14 2.72 7.50
C LYS A 98 23.75 3.97 8.28
N ASN A 99 22.91 4.81 7.69
CA ASN A 99 22.44 6.03 8.36
C ASN A 99 21.47 5.70 9.50
N ASN A 100 20.60 4.71 9.35
CA ASN A 100 19.73 4.27 10.43
C ASN A 100 20.53 3.65 11.60
N ALA A 101 21.58 2.88 11.30
CA ALA A 101 22.51 2.36 12.31
C ALA A 101 23.25 3.51 13.03
N TYR A 102 23.73 4.51 12.29
CA TYR A 102 24.37 5.71 12.86
C TYR A 102 23.41 6.47 13.78
N ILE A 103 22.15 6.68 13.37
CA ILE A 103 21.11 7.33 14.19
C ILE A 103 20.89 6.53 15.49
N ALA A 104 20.85 5.21 15.42
CA ALA A 104 20.58 4.35 16.56
C ALA A 104 21.69 4.38 17.64
N GLU A 105 22.90 4.81 17.28
CA GLU A 105 24.02 4.96 18.22
C GLU A 105 23.95 6.22 19.10
N PHE A 106 23.06 7.18 18.77
CA PHE A 106 22.92 8.39 19.57
C PHE A 106 22.07 8.17 20.82
N ASP A 107 22.42 8.87 21.87
CA ASP A 107 21.53 9.11 23.00
C ASP A 107 20.60 10.28 22.62
N LEU A 108 19.48 9.93 21.99
CA LEU A 108 18.54 10.91 21.44
C LEU A 108 17.91 11.81 22.51
N ASP A 109 17.79 11.30 23.75
CA ASP A 109 17.18 12.04 24.85
C ASP A 109 18.11 13.13 25.39
N SER A 110 19.41 12.97 25.21
CA SER A 110 20.42 13.97 25.62
C SER A 110 20.70 15.07 24.59
N CYS A 111 20.24 14.90 23.34
CA CYS A 111 20.43 15.86 22.27
C CYS A 111 19.83 17.23 22.60
N GLN A 112 20.56 18.31 22.26
CA GLN A 112 20.13 19.67 22.51
C GLN A 112 19.54 20.35 21.27
N ASP A 113 19.85 19.88 20.06
CA ASP A 113 19.34 20.43 18.81
C ASP A 113 17.81 20.39 18.76
N PRO A 114 17.11 21.54 18.59
CA PRO A 114 15.66 21.59 18.54
C PRO A 114 15.04 20.76 17.40
N PHE A 115 15.72 20.68 16.26
CA PHE A 115 15.27 19.90 15.11
C PHE A 115 15.30 18.40 15.40
N ILE A 116 16.36 17.91 16.08
CA ILE A 116 16.45 16.51 16.52
C ILE A 116 15.33 16.21 17.52
N LYS A 117 15.06 17.12 18.48
CA LYS A 117 13.98 16.96 19.46
C LYS A 117 12.59 16.90 18.80
N GLU A 118 12.35 17.74 17.80
CA GLU A 118 11.11 17.73 17.03
C GLU A 118 10.86 16.37 16.35
N HIS A 119 11.93 15.72 15.89
CA HIS A 119 11.88 14.44 15.19
C HIS A 119 12.13 13.23 16.10
N ALA A 120 12.22 13.41 17.43
CA ALA A 120 12.59 12.35 18.38
C ALA A 120 11.77 11.07 18.26
N TYR A 121 10.45 11.18 18.03
CA TYR A 121 9.57 10.02 17.89
C TYR A 121 10.03 9.08 16.76
N ILE A 122 10.24 9.61 15.56
CA ILE A 122 10.65 8.79 14.40
C ILE A 122 12.08 8.25 14.59
N LEU A 123 12.97 9.01 15.24
CA LEU A 123 14.33 8.57 15.52
C LEU A 123 14.35 7.40 16.52
N HIS A 124 13.52 7.43 17.55
CA HIS A 124 13.33 6.30 18.46
C HIS A 124 12.74 5.08 17.75
N GLU A 125 11.81 5.28 16.80
CA GLU A 125 11.32 4.17 15.98
C GLU A 125 12.44 3.53 15.14
N ILE A 126 13.29 4.33 14.50
CA ILE A 126 14.45 3.85 13.75
C ILE A 126 15.35 3.02 14.68
N LYS A 127 15.68 3.54 15.86
CA LYS A 127 16.49 2.84 16.86
C LYS A 127 15.86 1.50 17.29
N ASN A 128 14.57 1.49 17.58
CA ASN A 128 13.85 0.29 18.01
C ASN A 128 13.72 -0.78 16.90
N LYS A 129 13.73 -0.36 15.63
CA LYS A 129 13.65 -1.27 14.48
C LYS A 129 15.00 -1.88 14.11
N GLN A 130 16.13 -1.38 14.64
CA GLN A 130 17.46 -1.88 14.30
C GLN A 130 17.66 -3.38 14.57
N LYS A 131 17.00 -3.94 15.58
CA LYS A 131 17.06 -5.38 15.89
C LYS A 131 16.50 -6.30 14.78
N TYR A 132 15.75 -5.74 13.84
CA TYR A 132 15.16 -6.45 12.71
C TYR A 132 15.84 -6.14 11.37
N VAL A 133 16.88 -5.31 11.39
CA VAL A 133 17.64 -4.95 10.20
C VAL A 133 18.72 -6.02 10.00
N LEU A 134 18.81 -6.54 8.80
CA LEU A 134 19.86 -7.46 8.36
C LEU A 134 21.13 -6.68 8.01
N ASP A 135 22.18 -7.38 7.63
CA ASP A 135 23.36 -6.69 7.13
C ASP A 135 23.07 -5.95 5.80
N GLU A 136 23.93 -4.99 5.44
CA GLU A 136 23.77 -4.16 4.25
C GLU A 136 23.63 -4.98 2.98
N LYS A 137 24.41 -6.06 2.86
CA LYS A 137 24.44 -6.92 1.66
C LYS A 137 23.14 -7.71 1.54
N GLU A 138 22.64 -8.27 2.63
CA GLU A 138 21.39 -9.02 2.66
C GLU A 138 20.20 -8.12 2.34
N GLU A 139 20.10 -6.94 2.97
CA GLU A 139 19.02 -5.97 2.71
C GLU A 139 19.05 -5.47 1.26
N SER A 140 20.24 -5.19 0.74
CA SER A 140 20.39 -4.76 -0.66
C SER A 140 19.94 -5.85 -1.64
N ILE A 141 20.31 -7.11 -1.38
CA ILE A 141 19.86 -8.25 -2.20
C ILE A 141 18.32 -8.36 -2.14
N ILE A 142 17.74 -8.33 -0.94
CA ILE A 142 16.30 -8.41 -0.75
C ILE A 142 15.59 -7.26 -1.50
N ALA A 143 16.08 -6.02 -1.38
CA ALA A 143 15.49 -4.87 -2.03
C ALA A 143 15.48 -5.00 -3.56
N HIS A 144 16.59 -5.45 -4.15
CA HIS A 144 16.64 -5.68 -5.60
C HIS A 144 15.79 -6.87 -6.04
N MET A 145 15.79 -7.97 -5.27
CA MET A 145 14.98 -9.15 -5.60
C MET A 145 13.47 -8.90 -5.52
N LYS A 146 13.00 -7.97 -4.68
CA LYS A 146 11.59 -7.57 -4.62
C LYS A 146 11.06 -7.03 -5.94
N ASN A 147 11.89 -6.35 -6.73
CA ASN A 147 11.47 -5.82 -8.02
C ASN A 147 11.03 -6.92 -9.00
N THR A 148 11.70 -8.08 -8.97
CA THR A 148 11.37 -9.27 -9.78
C THR A 148 10.60 -10.33 -8.99
N GLY A 149 10.46 -10.17 -7.69
CA GLY A 149 9.70 -10.98 -6.75
C GLY A 149 8.31 -10.44 -6.50
N SER A 150 8.04 -10.05 -5.25
CA SER A 150 6.69 -9.64 -4.79
C SER A 150 6.09 -8.50 -5.62
N TYR A 151 6.88 -7.51 -6.04
CA TYR A 151 6.37 -6.39 -6.85
C TYR A 151 5.97 -6.85 -8.26
N ALA A 152 6.75 -7.74 -8.89
CA ALA A 152 6.40 -8.30 -10.19
C ALA A 152 5.12 -9.16 -10.10
N TRP A 153 4.98 -9.98 -9.06
CA TRP A 153 3.77 -10.76 -8.83
C TRP A 153 2.54 -9.89 -8.59
N MET A 154 2.69 -8.81 -7.83
CA MET A 154 1.61 -7.84 -7.59
C MET A 154 1.20 -7.15 -8.89
N LYS A 155 2.14 -6.63 -9.66
CA LYS A 155 1.90 -6.00 -10.97
C LYS A 155 1.22 -6.98 -11.95
N HIS A 156 1.66 -8.25 -11.97
CA HIS A 156 1.04 -9.28 -12.82
C HIS A 156 -0.41 -9.57 -12.39
N LYS A 157 -0.66 -9.73 -11.08
CA LYS A 157 -2.03 -9.90 -10.56
C LYS A 157 -2.93 -8.72 -10.94
N ASP A 158 -2.45 -7.49 -10.81
CA ASP A 158 -3.22 -6.29 -11.15
C ASP A 158 -3.54 -6.24 -12.65
N ALA A 159 -2.58 -6.57 -13.52
CA ALA A 159 -2.79 -6.67 -14.96
C ALA A 159 -3.82 -7.76 -15.33
N VAL A 160 -3.74 -8.93 -14.69
CA VAL A 160 -4.72 -10.02 -14.91
C VAL A 160 -6.12 -9.59 -14.48
N VAL A 161 -6.26 -9.06 -13.24
CA VAL A 161 -7.58 -8.66 -12.71
C VAL A 161 -8.20 -7.53 -13.53
N SER A 162 -7.41 -6.55 -13.96
CA SER A 162 -7.90 -5.43 -14.79
C SER A 162 -8.33 -5.89 -16.20
N SER A 163 -7.80 -7.01 -16.69
CA SER A 163 -8.17 -7.57 -17.99
C SER A 163 -9.46 -8.40 -17.98
N ILE A 164 -9.98 -8.76 -16.79
CA ILE A 164 -11.17 -9.58 -16.67
C ILE A 164 -12.38 -8.86 -17.25
N LYS A 165 -13.06 -9.54 -18.20
CA LYS A 165 -14.36 -9.14 -18.72
C LYS A 165 -15.40 -10.09 -18.19
N VAL A 166 -16.50 -9.54 -17.70
CA VAL A 166 -17.63 -10.30 -17.14
C VAL A 166 -18.80 -10.20 -18.08
N ASN A 167 -19.26 -11.34 -18.60
CA ASN A 167 -20.41 -11.37 -19.48
C ASN A 167 -21.71 -11.46 -18.67
N ILE A 168 -22.61 -10.51 -18.87
CA ILE A 168 -23.97 -10.52 -18.32
C ILE A 168 -24.96 -10.31 -19.46
N ASP A 169 -25.83 -11.26 -19.68
CA ASP A 169 -26.88 -11.24 -20.72
C ASP A 169 -26.33 -10.93 -22.14
N GLY A 170 -25.09 -11.38 -22.44
CA GLY A 170 -24.45 -11.18 -23.74
C GLY A 170 -23.66 -9.91 -23.91
N TYR A 171 -23.55 -9.07 -22.87
CA TYR A 171 -22.72 -7.88 -22.82
C TYR A 171 -21.51 -8.08 -21.93
N ASP A 172 -20.34 -7.61 -22.38
CA ASP A 172 -19.08 -7.67 -21.63
C ASP A 172 -18.84 -6.39 -20.84
N TYR A 173 -18.78 -6.51 -19.53
CA TYR A 173 -18.51 -5.42 -18.59
C TYR A 173 -17.12 -5.54 -17.99
N PRO A 174 -16.45 -4.42 -17.66
CA PRO A 174 -15.30 -4.45 -16.76
C PRO A 174 -15.67 -5.02 -15.39
N LEU A 175 -14.76 -5.76 -14.76
CA LEU A 175 -15.01 -6.35 -13.43
C LEU A 175 -15.47 -5.32 -12.39
N THR A 176 -14.85 -4.14 -12.38
CA THR A 176 -15.18 -3.04 -11.43
C THR A 176 -16.62 -2.55 -11.58
N GLU A 177 -17.15 -2.52 -12.80
CA GLU A 177 -18.54 -2.14 -13.06
C GLU A 177 -19.50 -3.19 -12.51
N VAL A 178 -19.18 -4.49 -12.70
CA VAL A 178 -19.98 -5.59 -12.17
C VAL A 178 -19.99 -5.61 -10.65
N LEU A 179 -18.84 -5.32 -10.00
CA LEU A 179 -18.75 -5.18 -8.54
C LEU A 179 -19.66 -4.05 -8.01
N ASN A 180 -19.77 -2.94 -8.75
CA ASN A 180 -20.67 -1.84 -8.39
C ASN A 180 -22.15 -2.21 -8.51
N MET A 181 -22.51 -3.16 -9.37
CA MET A 181 -23.89 -3.65 -9.49
C MET A 181 -24.41 -4.33 -8.21
N ALA A 182 -23.53 -4.67 -7.25
CA ALA A 182 -23.92 -5.17 -5.93
C ALA A 182 -24.75 -4.14 -5.12
N HIS A 183 -24.69 -2.86 -5.46
CA HIS A 183 -25.46 -1.76 -4.85
C HIS A 183 -26.74 -1.41 -5.61
N SER A 184 -27.03 -2.08 -6.74
CA SER A 184 -28.23 -1.83 -7.54
C SER A 184 -29.52 -1.99 -6.71
N PRO A 185 -30.53 -1.14 -6.85
CA PRO A 185 -31.84 -1.36 -6.24
C PRO A 185 -32.54 -2.61 -6.81
N ASP A 186 -32.25 -2.99 -8.06
CA ASP A 186 -32.83 -4.19 -8.67
C ASP A 186 -32.16 -5.49 -8.20
N LYS A 187 -32.94 -6.35 -7.58
CA LYS A 187 -32.51 -7.67 -7.09
C LYS A 187 -31.93 -8.57 -8.19
N GLN A 188 -32.52 -8.55 -9.40
CA GLN A 188 -32.06 -9.41 -10.48
C GLN A 188 -30.68 -9.00 -10.96
N THR A 189 -30.43 -7.70 -11.03
CA THR A 189 -29.12 -7.14 -11.36
C THR A 189 -28.07 -7.56 -10.34
N ARG A 190 -28.33 -7.42 -9.04
CA ARG A 190 -27.39 -7.85 -7.98
C ARG A 190 -27.07 -9.34 -8.08
N MET A 191 -28.11 -10.17 -8.23
CA MET A 191 -27.96 -11.62 -8.31
C MET A 191 -27.16 -12.06 -9.55
N LYS A 192 -27.48 -11.52 -10.73
CA LYS A 192 -26.77 -11.84 -11.98
C LYS A 192 -25.31 -11.41 -11.91
N ALA A 193 -25.05 -10.19 -11.42
CA ALA A 193 -23.71 -9.66 -11.23
C ALA A 193 -22.85 -10.56 -10.33
N TYR A 194 -23.40 -10.99 -9.19
CA TYR A 194 -22.70 -11.85 -8.24
C TYR A 194 -22.29 -13.21 -8.87
N PHE A 195 -23.20 -13.89 -9.56
CA PHE A 195 -22.87 -15.19 -10.16
C PHE A 195 -21.92 -15.03 -11.36
N ALA A 196 -22.11 -13.99 -12.17
CA ALA A 196 -21.25 -13.71 -13.30
C ALA A 196 -19.82 -13.34 -12.85
N GLU A 197 -19.68 -12.57 -11.75
CA GLU A 197 -18.40 -12.28 -11.11
C GLU A 197 -17.68 -13.57 -10.70
N LEU A 198 -18.36 -14.45 -9.94
CA LEU A 198 -17.77 -15.71 -9.49
C LEU A 198 -17.31 -16.60 -10.66
N ASP A 199 -18.10 -16.65 -11.73
CA ASP A 199 -17.73 -17.42 -12.92
C ASP A 199 -16.55 -16.80 -13.67
N ALA A 200 -16.45 -15.47 -13.69
CA ALA A 200 -15.37 -14.75 -14.36
C ALA A 200 -14.00 -14.97 -13.73
N TYR A 201 -13.90 -15.25 -12.43
CA TYR A 201 -12.64 -15.56 -11.77
C TYR A 201 -12.09 -16.96 -12.07
N LYS A 202 -12.95 -17.92 -12.40
CA LYS A 202 -12.55 -19.33 -12.57
C LYS A 202 -11.36 -19.55 -13.53
N PRO A 203 -11.31 -18.90 -14.71
CA PRO A 203 -10.18 -19.08 -15.62
C PRO A 203 -8.85 -18.54 -15.10
N TYR A 204 -8.90 -17.65 -14.10
CA TYR A 204 -7.73 -16.95 -13.56
C TYR A 204 -7.31 -17.42 -12.16
N GLU A 205 -8.06 -18.36 -11.57
CA GLU A 205 -7.89 -18.81 -10.19
C GLU A 205 -6.46 -19.30 -9.93
N GLU A 206 -5.92 -20.17 -10.78
CA GLU A 206 -4.56 -20.71 -10.63
C GLU A 206 -3.50 -19.61 -10.75
N THR A 207 -3.66 -18.68 -11.68
CA THR A 207 -2.74 -17.57 -11.88
C THR A 207 -2.72 -16.65 -10.67
N ILE A 208 -3.89 -16.27 -10.15
CA ILE A 208 -4.03 -15.40 -8.97
C ILE A 208 -3.49 -16.11 -7.73
N ALA A 209 -3.77 -17.39 -7.55
CA ALA A 209 -3.24 -18.20 -6.45
C ALA A 209 -1.71 -18.29 -6.49
N THR A 210 -1.12 -18.44 -7.68
CA THR A 210 0.34 -18.45 -7.87
C THR A 210 0.96 -17.10 -7.49
N CYS A 211 0.37 -15.98 -7.93
CA CYS A 211 0.82 -14.64 -7.53
C CYS A 211 0.78 -14.46 -6.01
N LEU A 212 -0.32 -14.85 -5.37
CA LEU A 212 -0.48 -14.78 -3.93
C LEU A 212 0.56 -15.65 -3.20
N SER A 213 0.82 -16.85 -3.68
CA SER A 213 1.81 -17.78 -3.12
C SER A 213 3.22 -17.21 -3.23
N GLY A 214 3.58 -16.60 -4.36
CA GLY A 214 4.87 -15.94 -4.55
C GLY A 214 5.08 -14.79 -3.57
N ILE A 215 4.09 -13.90 -3.42
CA ILE A 215 4.14 -12.76 -2.49
C ILE A 215 4.24 -13.27 -1.03
N LYS A 216 3.39 -14.21 -0.65
CA LYS A 216 3.38 -14.74 0.72
C LYS A 216 4.65 -15.52 1.07
N GLY A 217 5.20 -16.28 0.11
CA GLY A 217 6.47 -16.99 0.28
C GLY A 217 7.62 -16.05 0.62
N GLU A 218 7.74 -14.94 -0.12
CA GLU A 218 8.74 -13.90 0.14
C GLU A 218 8.53 -13.28 1.54
N VAL A 219 7.30 -12.88 1.88
CA VAL A 219 6.98 -12.27 3.18
C VAL A 219 7.31 -13.20 4.34
N LEU A 220 6.90 -14.47 4.26
CA LEU A 220 7.17 -15.46 5.30
C LEU A 220 8.66 -15.68 5.53
N TYR A 221 9.43 -15.79 4.42
CA TYR A 221 10.87 -16.03 4.50
C TYR A 221 11.62 -14.80 5.04
N THR A 222 11.35 -13.62 4.50
CA THR A 222 12.03 -12.38 4.90
C THR A 222 11.69 -11.96 6.33
N SER A 223 10.43 -12.13 6.76
CA SER A 223 9.99 -11.87 8.14
C SER A 223 10.75 -12.76 9.13
N LYS A 224 10.85 -14.07 8.83
CA LYS A 224 11.62 -15.01 9.64
C LYS A 224 13.12 -14.68 9.64
N LEU A 225 13.69 -14.33 8.48
CA LEU A 225 15.11 -13.98 8.36
C LEU A 225 15.47 -12.78 9.25
N ARG A 226 14.57 -11.78 9.33
CA ARG A 226 14.73 -10.59 10.16
C ARG A 226 14.48 -10.82 11.64
N GLY A 227 14.05 -12.00 12.04
CA GLY A 227 13.82 -12.34 13.44
C GLY A 227 12.48 -11.87 14.02
N TYR A 228 11.49 -11.56 13.17
CA TYR A 228 10.12 -11.36 13.64
C TYR A 228 9.51 -12.68 14.10
N GLU A 229 8.69 -12.65 15.16
CA GLU A 229 7.96 -13.83 15.63
C GLU A 229 6.94 -14.33 14.60
N SER A 230 6.37 -13.38 13.84
CA SER A 230 5.40 -13.68 12.79
C SER A 230 5.28 -12.50 11.80
N PRO A 231 4.77 -12.74 10.57
CA PRO A 231 4.40 -11.65 9.66
C PRO A 231 3.35 -10.69 10.24
N LEU A 232 2.52 -11.16 11.17
CA LEU A 232 1.55 -10.31 11.87
C LEU A 232 2.25 -9.32 12.80
N GLU A 233 3.25 -9.79 13.57
CA GLU A 233 4.08 -8.90 14.39
C GLU A 233 4.79 -7.86 13.53
N GLU A 234 5.43 -8.29 12.43
CA GLU A 234 6.05 -7.38 11.47
C GLU A 234 5.07 -6.31 10.97
N SER A 235 3.85 -6.73 10.58
CA SER A 235 2.80 -5.82 10.12
C SER A 235 2.37 -4.84 11.20
N CYS A 236 2.20 -5.30 12.44
CA CYS A 236 1.87 -4.44 13.58
C CYS A 236 2.96 -3.39 13.83
N ILE A 237 4.23 -3.80 13.87
CA ILE A 237 5.35 -2.90 14.08
C ILE A 237 5.45 -1.86 12.95
N LYS A 238 5.29 -2.27 11.70
CA LYS A 238 5.28 -1.36 10.54
C LYS A 238 4.11 -0.37 10.57
N SER A 239 2.94 -0.81 11.04
CA SER A 239 1.74 0.02 11.18
C SER A 239 1.71 0.84 12.49
N ARG A 240 2.77 0.80 13.30
CA ARG A 240 2.83 1.46 14.62
C ARG A 240 1.72 1.01 15.56
N LEU A 241 1.27 -0.22 15.42
CA LEU A 241 0.20 -0.82 16.20
C LEU A 241 0.78 -1.83 17.19
N LYS A 242 0.41 -1.75 18.46
CA LYS A 242 0.76 -2.77 19.45
C LYS A 242 -0.11 -4.02 19.25
N MET A 243 0.47 -5.22 19.39
CA MET A 243 -0.28 -6.49 19.34
C MET A 243 -1.44 -6.53 20.34
N GLU A 244 -1.26 -5.95 21.52
CA GLU A 244 -2.31 -5.84 22.54
C GLU A 244 -3.50 -5.00 22.02
N THR A 245 -3.24 -3.90 21.35
CA THR A 245 -4.29 -3.04 20.74
C THR A 245 -5.04 -3.80 19.65
N LEU A 246 -4.33 -4.53 18.78
CA LEU A 246 -4.97 -5.38 17.76
C LEU A 246 -5.85 -6.45 18.39
N ASN A 247 -5.34 -7.17 19.42
CA ASN A 247 -6.09 -8.20 20.11
C ASN A 247 -7.35 -7.64 20.82
N THR A 248 -7.22 -6.44 21.40
CA THR A 248 -8.36 -5.73 21.99
C THR A 248 -9.40 -5.39 20.94
N LEU A 249 -8.98 -4.82 19.79
CA LEU A 249 -9.87 -4.53 18.67
C LEU A 249 -10.63 -5.77 18.21
N LEU A 250 -9.92 -6.87 17.94
CA LEU A 250 -10.52 -8.13 17.51
C LEU A 250 -11.49 -8.71 18.57
N SER A 251 -11.17 -8.55 19.84
CA SER A 251 -12.03 -8.99 20.94
C SER A 251 -13.32 -8.18 21.00
N VAL A 252 -13.24 -6.85 20.84
CA VAL A 252 -14.41 -5.97 20.78
C VAL A 252 -15.26 -6.28 19.55
N MET A 253 -14.66 -6.48 18.39
CA MET A 253 -15.39 -6.88 17.17
C MET A 253 -16.13 -8.19 17.39
N LYS A 254 -15.46 -9.23 17.93
CA LYS A 254 -16.08 -10.53 18.22
C LYS A 254 -17.22 -10.40 19.23
N LYS A 255 -17.07 -9.56 20.25
CA LYS A 255 -18.11 -9.32 21.27
C LYS A 255 -19.38 -8.71 20.67
N ASN A 256 -19.24 -7.83 19.65
CA ASN A 256 -20.37 -7.16 19.00
C ASN A 256 -20.90 -7.92 17.76
N MET A 257 -20.30 -9.06 17.39
CA MET A 257 -20.80 -9.88 16.27
C MET A 257 -22.28 -10.32 16.41
N PRO A 258 -22.84 -10.61 17.62
CA PRO A 258 -24.25 -10.94 17.76
C PRO A 258 -25.19 -9.83 17.24
N GLU A 259 -24.85 -8.55 17.47
CA GLU A 259 -25.65 -7.40 17.01
C GLU A 259 -25.61 -7.29 15.47
N ILE A 260 -24.43 -7.50 14.88
CA ILE A 260 -24.30 -7.53 13.40
C ILE A 260 -25.11 -8.69 12.80
N ARG A 261 -25.07 -9.86 13.44
CA ARG A 261 -25.87 -11.02 12.99
C ARG A 261 -27.37 -10.77 13.09
N GLU A 262 -27.81 -10.07 14.14
CA GLU A 262 -29.20 -9.70 14.30
C GLU A 262 -29.64 -8.71 13.21
N TYR A 263 -28.84 -7.67 12.95
CA TYR A 263 -29.05 -6.78 11.81
C TYR A 263 -29.22 -7.55 10.49
N LEU A 264 -28.33 -8.50 10.20
CA LEU A 264 -28.41 -9.29 8.96
C LEU A 264 -29.67 -10.16 8.89
N LYS A 265 -30.18 -10.67 10.03
CA LYS A 265 -31.44 -11.39 10.08
C LYS A 265 -32.63 -10.48 9.79
N ILE A 266 -32.68 -9.32 10.48
CA ILE A 266 -33.72 -8.32 10.24
C ILE A 266 -33.73 -7.90 8.77
N LYS A 267 -32.55 -7.66 8.18
CA LYS A 267 -32.41 -7.35 6.76
C LYS A 267 -32.90 -8.49 5.87
N ALA A 268 -32.59 -9.74 6.22
CA ALA A 268 -33.06 -10.91 5.48
C ALA A 268 -34.59 -11.02 5.49
N ASP A 269 -35.19 -10.86 6.68
CA ASP A 269 -36.65 -10.88 6.84
C ASP A 269 -37.33 -9.75 6.05
N TYR A 270 -36.77 -8.53 6.11
CA TYR A 270 -37.25 -7.37 5.35
C TYR A 270 -37.23 -7.62 3.83
N LEU A 271 -36.19 -8.28 3.34
CA LEU A 271 -36.03 -8.65 1.92
C LEU A 271 -36.76 -9.94 1.53
N GLY A 272 -37.48 -10.59 2.47
CA GLY A 272 -38.28 -11.78 2.25
C GLY A 272 -37.53 -13.12 2.24
N TYR A 273 -36.36 -13.18 2.89
CA TYR A 273 -35.53 -14.39 3.02
C TYR A 273 -35.70 -15.04 4.40
N GLN A 274 -36.12 -16.31 4.43
CA GLN A 274 -36.36 -17.07 5.68
C GLN A 274 -35.12 -17.84 6.18
N ASN A 275 -34.18 -18.17 5.30
CA ASN A 275 -33.01 -19.01 5.60
C ASN A 275 -31.68 -18.24 5.67
N GLY A 276 -31.74 -16.96 6.04
CA GLY A 276 -30.57 -16.06 6.09
C GLY A 276 -30.44 -15.21 4.82
N LEU A 277 -29.60 -14.17 4.91
CA LEU A 277 -29.37 -13.22 3.85
C LEU A 277 -28.42 -13.80 2.79
N PRO A 278 -28.83 -13.93 1.50
CA PRO A 278 -27.91 -14.30 0.43
C PRO A 278 -26.78 -13.26 0.30
N TRP A 279 -25.58 -13.72 -0.10
CA TRP A 279 -24.42 -12.83 -0.19
C TRP A 279 -24.64 -11.64 -1.14
N PHE A 280 -25.31 -11.83 -2.25
CA PHE A 280 -25.64 -10.77 -3.22
C PHE A 280 -26.62 -9.72 -2.69
N GLU A 281 -27.25 -9.95 -1.54
CA GLU A 281 -28.12 -8.98 -0.85
C GLU A 281 -27.41 -8.18 0.25
N LEU A 282 -26.12 -8.44 0.47
CA LEU A 282 -25.37 -7.77 1.55
C LEU A 282 -25.42 -6.26 1.40
N TYR A 283 -25.28 -5.75 0.18
CA TYR A 283 -25.31 -4.32 -0.14
C TYR A 283 -26.64 -3.83 -0.70
N ALA A 284 -27.67 -4.68 -0.71
CA ALA A 284 -29.01 -4.27 -1.17
C ALA A 284 -29.49 -3.06 -0.34
N PRO A 285 -29.97 -1.97 -0.97
CA PRO A 285 -30.56 -0.85 -0.26
C PRO A 285 -31.81 -1.29 0.49
N VAL A 286 -31.98 -0.81 1.71
CA VAL A 286 -33.18 -1.04 2.56
C VAL A 286 -34.06 0.20 2.67
N VAL A 287 -33.59 1.32 2.15
CA VAL A 287 -34.31 2.59 2.07
C VAL A 287 -34.19 3.08 0.63
N GLU A 288 -35.31 3.51 0.06
CA GLU A 288 -35.28 4.24 -1.21
C GLU A 288 -34.83 5.65 -0.91
N ASP A 289 -33.64 6.02 -1.41
CA ASP A 289 -33.12 7.38 -1.36
C ASP A 289 -33.23 7.95 -2.77
N ASP A 290 -34.17 8.87 -2.96
CA ASP A 290 -34.42 9.55 -4.25
C ASP A 290 -33.58 10.86 -4.35
N GLU A 291 -32.71 11.16 -3.36
CA GLU A 291 -31.87 12.34 -3.42
C GLU A 291 -30.66 12.11 -4.35
N ASP A 292 -30.62 12.90 -5.40
CA ASP A 292 -29.52 12.92 -6.36
C ASP A 292 -28.41 13.84 -5.81
N TYR A 293 -27.36 13.27 -5.26
CA TYR A 293 -26.19 14.03 -4.79
C TYR A 293 -25.32 14.38 -6.00
N SER A 294 -25.38 15.65 -6.44
CA SER A 294 -24.49 16.12 -7.50
C SER A 294 -23.04 16.14 -7.02
N PHE A 295 -22.12 16.06 -7.95
CA PHE A 295 -20.67 16.16 -7.66
C PHE A 295 -20.25 17.59 -7.31
N GLU A 296 -21.11 18.60 -7.53
CA GLU A 296 -20.85 20.02 -7.27
C GLU A 296 -21.09 20.43 -5.81
#